data_18514b827e23fcf4947e66cd0bcf358b
#
_entry.id   18514b827e23fcf4947e66cd0bcf358b
#
_cell.length_a   1.000
_cell.length_b   1.000
_cell.length_c   1.000
_cell.angle_alpha   90.00
_cell.angle_beta   90.00
_cell.angle_gamma   90.00
#
_symmetry.space_group_name_H-M   'P 1'
#
loop_
_entity.id
_entity.type
_entity.pdbx_description
1 polymer ?
#
loop_
_entity_poly.entity_id
_entity_poly.type
_entity_poly.pdbx_seq_one_letter_code
_entity_poly.pdbx_strand_id
1 'polypeptide(L)'
;LGDVYKRQVDVDKIEYNIEDDPDSKSNSILEMLRKVPLVTVDGEDNVQVNGSSSFKIHVNGKPNNMMSNNPKEVLKSMPANTIKYIEVITSPGAKYDAEGIGGILNIVTVGSGFEGYTATFRGNANNNGVGAGTYAMVKQGKLTVSANYNYNYNNSPRSYSNSYRENYEPDKENEKYLESESSSKSKGNFQYGNLEASYEIDTLRLLTVAFGMYGSSDKSNSDGNTIMHGADRQDFAYRYRTDNHGKGSWYSINGNIDYQRTSRKNKERMITFSYKINSQPQTNDSYNTYLDIEPDENKLDIIKELSLKNFHSDGKTNTMEQTFQVDYTTPIGKLHTIETGAKYIFRRNS
;
A
#
# COMPACT_ATOMS: atom_id res chain seq x y z
N LEU A 1 19.71 3.44 -38.12
CA LEU A 1 18.50 3.24 -38.94
C LEU A 1 17.58 2.15 -38.33
N GLY A 2 18.11 1.17 -37.57
CA GLY A 2 17.31 0.10 -36.96
C GLY A 2 16.40 0.52 -35.77
N ASP A 3 16.70 1.62 -35.08
CA ASP A 3 15.96 2.08 -33.92
C ASP A 3 14.66 2.84 -34.23
N VAL A 4 14.55 3.41 -35.43
CA VAL A 4 13.39 4.22 -35.85
C VAL A 4 12.14 3.34 -36.07
N TYR A 5 12.31 2.10 -36.49
CA TYR A 5 11.18 1.17 -36.71
C TYR A 5 10.63 0.52 -35.46
N LYS A 6 11.33 0.64 -34.34
CA LYS A 6 10.87 0.05 -33.04
C LYS A 6 9.97 0.98 -32.23
N ARG A 7 9.86 2.25 -32.61
CA ARG A 7 9.12 3.28 -31.86
C ARG A 7 8.13 3.99 -32.76
N GLN A 8 6.87 3.96 -32.39
CA GLN A 8 5.83 4.80 -32.97
C GLN A 8 5.31 5.74 -31.90
N VAL A 9 5.22 7.03 -32.20
CA VAL A 9 4.78 8.09 -31.29
C VAL A 9 3.49 8.68 -31.85
N ASP A 10 2.40 8.53 -31.11
CA ASP A 10 1.14 9.24 -31.31
C ASP A 10 1.01 10.36 -30.26
N VAL A 11 0.00 11.21 -30.37
CA VAL A 11 -0.16 12.41 -29.53
C VAL A 11 -0.31 12.05 -28.03
N ASP A 12 -0.89 10.90 -27.71
CA ASP A 12 -1.26 10.45 -26.35
C ASP A 12 -0.61 9.13 -25.94
N LYS A 13 0.15 8.48 -26.82
CA LYS A 13 0.79 7.20 -26.56
C LYS A 13 2.11 7.01 -27.29
N ILE A 14 2.98 6.22 -26.69
CA ILE A 14 4.23 5.74 -27.30
C ILE A 14 4.16 4.22 -27.37
N GLU A 15 4.41 3.67 -28.55
CA GLU A 15 4.48 2.23 -28.78
C GLU A 15 5.93 1.80 -28.93
N TYR A 16 6.32 0.72 -28.24
CA TYR A 16 7.60 0.05 -28.38
C TYR A 16 7.41 -1.38 -28.84
N ASN A 17 7.90 -1.69 -30.03
CA ASN A 17 7.80 -3.02 -30.63
C ASN A 17 8.80 -3.99 -29.97
N ILE A 18 8.29 -4.97 -29.25
CA ILE A 18 9.07 -6.00 -28.54
C ILE A 18 9.38 -7.18 -29.48
N GLU A 19 8.45 -7.54 -30.37
CA GLU A 19 8.57 -8.70 -31.25
C GLU A 19 9.80 -8.62 -32.16
N ASP A 20 10.12 -7.40 -32.62
CA ASP A 20 11.26 -7.13 -33.50
C ASP A 20 12.57 -6.86 -32.74
N ASP A 21 12.55 -6.83 -31.39
CA ASP A 21 13.76 -6.67 -30.60
C ASP A 21 14.43 -8.02 -30.33
N PRO A 22 15.70 -8.24 -30.79
CA PRO A 22 16.40 -9.50 -30.59
C PRO A 22 16.49 -9.97 -29.14
N ASP A 23 16.56 -9.00 -28.20
CA ASP A 23 16.69 -9.28 -26.77
C ASP A 23 15.40 -9.85 -26.16
N SER A 24 14.26 -9.70 -26.86
CA SER A 24 12.99 -10.29 -26.42
C SER A 24 13.02 -11.80 -26.29
N LYS A 25 13.93 -12.46 -27.00
CA LYS A 25 14.06 -13.93 -27.02
C LYS A 25 14.57 -14.51 -25.70
N SER A 26 15.36 -13.74 -24.96
CA SER A 26 16.03 -14.19 -23.74
C SER A 26 15.63 -13.43 -22.47
N ASN A 27 15.04 -12.24 -22.62
CA ASN A 27 14.73 -11.37 -21.51
C ASN A 27 13.28 -11.54 -21.00
N SER A 28 13.05 -11.11 -19.76
CA SER A 28 11.73 -10.92 -19.21
C SER A 28 11.12 -9.60 -19.70
N ILE A 29 9.80 -9.42 -19.52
CA ILE A 29 9.14 -8.14 -19.82
C ILE A 29 9.77 -7.02 -19.00
N LEU A 30 10.06 -7.26 -17.72
CA LEU A 30 10.67 -6.26 -16.84
C LEU A 30 12.00 -5.72 -17.39
N GLU A 31 12.84 -6.59 -17.93
CA GLU A 31 14.10 -6.21 -18.54
C GLU A 31 13.89 -5.42 -19.83
N MET A 32 12.90 -5.77 -20.63
CA MET A 32 12.56 -5.03 -21.84
C MET A 32 11.99 -3.65 -21.54
N LEU A 33 11.31 -3.46 -20.40
CA LEU A 33 10.79 -2.16 -19.97
C LEU A 33 11.90 -1.11 -19.82
N ARG A 34 13.13 -1.50 -19.53
CA ARG A 34 14.28 -0.58 -19.47
C ARG A 34 14.59 0.11 -20.81
N LYS A 35 14.07 -0.44 -21.90
CA LYS A 35 14.21 0.11 -23.26
C LYS A 35 12.98 0.92 -23.72
N VAL A 36 11.86 0.80 -22.98
CA VAL A 36 10.61 1.47 -23.33
C VAL A 36 10.67 2.94 -22.91
N PRO A 37 10.42 3.89 -23.83
CA PRO A 37 10.40 5.30 -23.50
C PRO A 37 9.38 5.62 -22.41
N LEU A 38 9.68 6.61 -21.54
CA LEU A 38 8.86 7.04 -20.42
C LEU A 38 8.64 5.96 -19.32
N VAL A 39 9.31 4.83 -19.42
CA VAL A 39 9.35 3.82 -18.36
C VAL A 39 10.74 3.79 -17.75
N THR A 40 10.82 3.83 -16.44
CA THR A 40 12.06 3.64 -15.68
C THR A 40 11.95 2.44 -14.79
N VAL A 41 13.00 1.64 -14.75
CA VAL A 41 13.13 0.49 -13.83
C VAL A 41 14.41 0.69 -13.06
N ASP A 42 14.30 0.89 -11.74
CA ASP A 42 15.45 1.15 -10.87
C ASP A 42 16.28 -0.12 -10.58
N GLY A 43 17.33 0.03 -9.77
CA GLY A 43 18.21 -1.09 -9.38
C GLY A 43 17.54 -2.12 -8.48
N GLU A 44 16.40 -1.79 -7.88
CA GLU A 44 15.59 -2.69 -7.07
C GLU A 44 14.41 -3.29 -7.85
N ASP A 45 14.38 -3.11 -9.19
CA ASP A 45 13.31 -3.56 -10.07
C ASP A 45 11.95 -2.85 -9.86
N ASN A 46 11.91 -1.66 -9.25
CA ASN A 46 10.70 -0.88 -9.17
C ASN A 46 10.45 -0.15 -10.49
N VAL A 47 9.21 -0.19 -10.94
CA VAL A 47 8.79 0.38 -12.22
C VAL A 47 8.10 1.73 -11.99
N GLN A 48 8.45 2.72 -12.81
CA GLN A 48 7.75 4.00 -12.89
C GLN A 48 7.36 4.27 -14.35
N VAL A 49 6.18 4.83 -14.53
CA VAL A 49 5.65 5.22 -15.84
C VAL A 49 5.42 6.72 -15.83
N ASN A 50 6.01 7.42 -16.82
CA ASN A 50 5.95 8.87 -16.92
C ASN A 50 6.37 9.59 -15.62
N GLY A 51 7.40 9.05 -14.94
CA GLY A 51 7.91 9.58 -13.66
C GLY A 51 7.04 9.26 -12.43
N SER A 52 5.96 8.52 -12.57
CA SER A 52 5.06 8.13 -11.48
C SER A 52 5.16 6.65 -11.16
N SER A 53 5.21 6.31 -9.88
CA SER A 53 5.06 4.95 -9.37
C SER A 53 3.58 4.50 -9.29
N SER A 54 2.64 5.45 -9.44
CA SER A 54 1.21 5.18 -9.52
C SER A 54 0.79 5.07 -10.98
N PHE A 55 0.69 3.85 -11.49
CA PHE A 55 0.27 3.56 -12.87
C PHE A 55 -0.61 2.31 -12.91
N LYS A 56 -1.30 2.10 -14.02
CA LYS A 56 -2.09 0.88 -14.26
C LYS A 56 -1.47 0.06 -15.37
N ILE A 57 -1.64 -1.26 -15.29
CA ILE A 57 -1.25 -2.16 -16.37
C ILE A 57 -2.52 -2.70 -17.03
N HIS A 58 -2.55 -2.59 -18.34
CA HIS A 58 -3.52 -3.25 -19.19
C HIS A 58 -2.87 -4.39 -19.96
N VAL A 59 -3.62 -5.41 -20.28
CA VAL A 59 -3.22 -6.48 -21.19
C VAL A 59 -4.24 -6.55 -22.33
N ASN A 60 -3.78 -6.36 -23.55
CA ASN A 60 -4.62 -6.30 -24.73
C ASN A 60 -5.78 -5.26 -24.59
N GLY A 61 -5.47 -4.09 -24.01
CA GLY A 61 -6.41 -3.01 -23.76
C GLY A 61 -7.38 -3.22 -22.59
N LYS A 62 -7.26 -4.31 -21.83
CA LYS A 62 -8.10 -4.60 -20.67
C LYS A 62 -7.32 -4.34 -19.38
N PRO A 63 -7.89 -3.67 -18.38
CA PRO A 63 -7.27 -3.50 -17.08
C PRO A 63 -6.85 -4.83 -16.46
N ASN A 64 -5.63 -4.90 -15.96
CA ASN A 64 -5.12 -6.05 -15.22
C ASN A 64 -4.67 -5.59 -13.83
N ASN A 65 -5.54 -5.73 -12.84
CA ASN A 65 -5.28 -5.27 -11.49
C ASN A 65 -4.14 -6.05 -10.82
N MET A 66 -4.00 -7.34 -11.16
CA MET A 66 -2.93 -8.18 -10.66
C MET A 66 -1.55 -7.63 -11.03
N MET A 67 -1.35 -7.33 -12.31
CA MET A 67 -0.10 -6.74 -12.80
C MET A 67 0.08 -5.31 -12.25
N SER A 68 -1.00 -4.54 -12.11
CA SER A 68 -0.96 -3.18 -11.58
C SER A 68 -0.58 -3.15 -10.09
N ASN A 69 -1.02 -4.14 -9.32
CA ASN A 69 -0.75 -4.22 -7.87
C ASN A 69 0.64 -4.81 -7.56
N ASN A 70 1.15 -5.69 -8.43
CA ASN A 70 2.44 -6.36 -8.23
C ASN A 70 3.27 -6.36 -9.54
N PRO A 71 3.58 -5.19 -10.11
CA PRO A 71 4.21 -5.10 -11.42
C PRO A 71 5.56 -5.80 -11.49
N LYS A 72 6.40 -5.61 -10.50
CA LYS A 72 7.73 -6.20 -10.43
C LYS A 72 7.72 -7.71 -10.59
N GLU A 73 6.97 -8.42 -9.76
CA GLU A 73 7.00 -9.88 -9.71
C GLU A 73 6.39 -10.50 -10.97
N VAL A 74 5.28 -9.92 -11.45
CA VAL A 74 4.60 -10.43 -12.63
C VAL A 74 5.42 -10.18 -13.89
N LEU A 75 5.90 -8.96 -14.11
CA LEU A 75 6.67 -8.58 -15.30
C LEU A 75 8.03 -9.30 -15.38
N LYS A 76 8.63 -9.59 -14.22
CA LYS A 76 9.87 -10.38 -14.13
C LYS A 76 9.64 -11.85 -14.48
N SER A 77 8.47 -12.39 -14.19
CA SER A 77 8.14 -13.79 -14.47
C SER A 77 7.68 -14.07 -15.91
N MET A 78 7.31 -13.02 -16.64
CA MET A 78 6.78 -13.17 -18.01
C MET A 78 7.91 -13.04 -19.06
N PRO A 79 8.06 -14.06 -19.95
CA PRO A 79 9.02 -13.97 -21.06
C PRO A 79 8.61 -12.90 -22.07
N ALA A 80 9.55 -12.07 -22.50
CA ALA A 80 9.27 -10.97 -23.42
C ALA A 80 8.86 -11.42 -24.83
N ASN A 81 9.26 -12.64 -25.25
CA ASN A 81 8.87 -13.20 -26.56
C ASN A 81 7.36 -13.51 -26.69
N THR A 82 6.63 -13.42 -25.59
CA THR A 82 5.15 -13.53 -25.60
C THR A 82 4.46 -12.20 -25.91
N ILE A 83 5.22 -11.10 -26.01
CA ILE A 83 4.71 -9.75 -26.20
C ILE A 83 4.98 -9.28 -27.62
N LYS A 84 3.96 -8.69 -28.24
CA LYS A 84 4.08 -8.06 -29.53
C LYS A 84 4.66 -6.66 -29.41
N TYR A 85 3.99 -5.80 -28.62
CA TYR A 85 4.47 -4.46 -28.34
C TYR A 85 3.94 -3.98 -26.97
N ILE A 86 4.56 -2.91 -26.46
CA ILE A 86 4.14 -2.23 -25.24
C ILE A 86 3.77 -0.79 -25.60
N GLU A 87 2.57 -0.36 -25.17
CA GLU A 87 2.13 1.04 -25.30
C GLU A 87 2.21 1.73 -23.93
N VAL A 88 2.80 2.91 -23.91
CA VAL A 88 2.78 3.83 -22.78
C VAL A 88 1.76 4.92 -23.08
N ILE A 89 0.63 4.92 -22.39
CA ILE A 89 -0.44 5.89 -22.55
C ILE A 89 -0.24 6.96 -21.47
N THR A 90 0.09 8.19 -21.89
CA THR A 90 0.44 9.31 -21.01
C THR A 90 -0.76 10.17 -20.63
N SER A 91 -1.85 10.08 -21.40
CA SER A 91 -3.11 10.80 -21.15
C SER A 91 -4.27 9.81 -21.03
N PRO A 92 -4.36 9.10 -19.89
CA PRO A 92 -5.27 7.97 -19.73
C PRO A 92 -6.75 8.33 -19.57
N GLY A 93 -7.10 9.63 -19.60
CA GLY A 93 -8.46 10.13 -19.49
C GLY A 93 -8.89 10.49 -18.06
N ALA A 94 -9.96 11.27 -17.94
CA ALA A 94 -10.40 11.92 -16.69
C ALA A 94 -10.68 10.95 -15.52
N LYS A 95 -11.07 9.71 -15.81
CA LYS A 95 -11.27 8.66 -14.78
C LYS A 95 -9.98 8.34 -14.02
N TYR A 96 -8.88 8.24 -14.74
CA TYR A 96 -7.57 7.89 -14.20
C TYR A 96 -6.85 9.11 -13.62
N ASP A 97 -7.09 10.30 -14.17
CA ASP A 97 -6.58 11.56 -13.62
C ASP A 97 -7.14 11.82 -12.21
N ALA A 98 -8.42 11.49 -11.98
CA ALA A 98 -9.05 11.59 -10.68
C ALA A 98 -8.48 10.60 -9.63
N GLU A 99 -7.82 9.53 -10.06
CA GLU A 99 -7.13 8.57 -9.20
C GLU A 99 -5.64 8.92 -8.99
N GLY A 100 -5.14 10.00 -9.61
CA GLY A 100 -3.73 10.41 -9.51
C GLY A 100 -2.76 9.47 -10.23
N ILE A 101 -3.20 8.84 -11.32
CA ILE A 101 -2.42 7.84 -12.08
C ILE A 101 -1.57 8.55 -13.14
N GLY A 102 -0.26 8.33 -13.11
CA GLY A 102 0.69 8.96 -14.04
C GLY A 102 0.69 8.37 -15.46
N GLY A 103 -0.01 7.26 -15.70
CA GLY A 103 -0.11 6.64 -17.01
C GLY A 103 -0.63 5.21 -16.98
N ILE A 104 -0.82 4.64 -18.19
CA ILE A 104 -1.18 3.23 -18.37
C ILE A 104 -0.09 2.56 -19.21
N LEU A 105 0.36 1.41 -18.75
CA LEU A 105 1.24 0.51 -19.49
C LEU A 105 0.38 -0.59 -20.11
N ASN A 106 0.11 -0.52 -21.43
CA ASN A 106 -0.67 -1.55 -22.11
C ASN A 106 0.27 -2.55 -22.79
N ILE A 107 0.21 -3.80 -22.33
CA ILE A 107 1.02 -4.92 -22.84
C ILE A 107 0.19 -5.69 -23.86
N VAL A 108 0.60 -5.68 -25.12
CA VAL A 108 -0.09 -6.40 -26.18
C VAL A 108 0.65 -7.69 -26.49
N THR A 109 -0.04 -8.81 -26.34
CA THR A 109 0.56 -10.15 -26.45
C THR A 109 0.50 -10.70 -27.88
N VAL A 110 1.43 -11.60 -28.22
CA VAL A 110 1.41 -12.36 -29.46
C VAL A 110 0.41 -13.54 -29.30
N GLY A 111 -0.65 -13.58 -30.12
CA GLY A 111 -1.62 -14.68 -30.12
C GLY A 111 -2.52 -14.71 -28.89
N SER A 112 -2.79 -15.93 -28.35
CA SER A 112 -3.68 -16.16 -27.18
C SER A 112 -3.06 -15.73 -25.84
N GLY A 113 -1.83 -15.23 -25.83
CA GLY A 113 -1.10 -14.79 -24.65
C GLY A 113 -0.41 -15.95 -23.90
N PHE A 114 0.26 -15.57 -22.81
CA PHE A 114 0.95 -16.51 -21.94
C PHE A 114 -0.03 -17.45 -21.22
N GLU A 115 0.26 -18.75 -21.28
CA GLU A 115 -0.35 -19.78 -20.44
C GLU A 115 0.72 -20.46 -19.60
N GLY A 116 0.42 -20.76 -18.35
CA GLY A 116 1.37 -21.40 -17.45
C GLY A 116 1.18 -21.01 -16.00
N TYR A 117 2.19 -21.30 -15.20
CA TYR A 117 2.20 -20.94 -13.80
C TYR A 117 3.56 -20.33 -13.41
N THR A 118 3.55 -19.53 -12.38
CA THR A 118 4.76 -19.05 -11.72
C THR A 118 4.55 -19.09 -10.21
N ALA A 119 5.61 -19.36 -9.48
CA ALA A 119 5.62 -19.27 -8.03
C ALA A 119 6.97 -18.72 -7.55
N THR A 120 6.91 -17.82 -6.59
CA THR A 120 8.09 -17.22 -5.96
C THR A 120 7.96 -17.31 -4.46
N PHE A 121 9.02 -17.74 -3.78
CA PHE A 121 9.14 -17.76 -2.33
C PHE A 121 10.30 -16.87 -1.93
N ARG A 122 10.10 -16.05 -0.91
CA ARG A 122 11.10 -15.14 -0.37
C ARG A 122 11.17 -15.30 1.13
N GLY A 123 12.37 -15.18 1.67
CA GLY A 123 12.61 -15.12 3.10
C GLY A 123 13.67 -14.07 3.39
N ASN A 124 13.51 -13.36 4.49
CA ASN A 124 14.48 -12.39 5.00
C ASN A 124 14.58 -12.51 6.51
N ALA A 125 15.78 -12.29 7.02
CA ALA A 125 16.04 -12.24 8.44
C ALA A 125 17.08 -11.15 8.72
N ASN A 126 16.88 -10.45 9.81
CA ASN A 126 17.83 -9.46 10.32
C ASN A 126 17.79 -9.48 11.85
N ASN A 127 18.62 -8.65 12.51
CA ASN A 127 18.68 -8.57 13.97
C ASN A 127 17.38 -8.10 14.64
N ASN A 128 16.44 -7.52 13.88
CA ASN A 128 15.18 -6.97 14.38
C ASN A 128 13.98 -7.86 14.07
N GLY A 129 14.11 -8.87 13.19
CA GLY A 129 12.97 -9.69 12.82
C GLY A 129 13.20 -10.64 11.66
N VAL A 130 12.13 -11.30 11.29
CA VAL A 130 12.08 -12.26 10.19
C VAL A 130 10.86 -12.00 9.31
N GLY A 131 11.00 -12.30 8.02
CA GLY A 131 9.90 -12.18 7.07
C GLY A 131 9.89 -13.34 6.08
N ALA A 132 8.70 -13.65 5.61
CA ALA A 132 8.47 -14.61 4.54
C ALA A 132 7.40 -14.08 3.59
N GLY A 133 7.58 -14.36 2.30
CA GLY A 133 6.63 -13.98 1.28
C GLY A 133 6.50 -15.05 0.21
N THR A 134 5.30 -15.14 -0.33
CA THR A 134 5.00 -15.99 -1.48
C THR A 134 4.18 -15.24 -2.50
N TYR A 135 4.42 -15.53 -3.75
CA TYR A 135 3.60 -15.14 -4.88
C TYR A 135 3.36 -16.36 -5.76
N ALA A 136 2.16 -16.55 -6.23
CA ALA A 136 1.80 -17.57 -7.19
C ALA A 136 0.81 -17.03 -8.22
N MET A 137 0.94 -17.48 -9.47
CA MET A 137 0.02 -17.18 -10.55
C MET A 137 -0.16 -18.42 -11.43
N VAL A 138 -1.39 -18.61 -11.87
CA VAL A 138 -1.74 -19.61 -12.87
C VAL A 138 -2.60 -18.94 -13.93
N LYS A 139 -2.25 -19.10 -15.19
CA LYS A 139 -3.10 -18.78 -16.34
C LYS A 139 -3.34 -20.01 -17.18
N GLN A 140 -4.60 -20.39 -17.33
CA GLN A 140 -5.04 -21.52 -18.15
C GLN A 140 -6.28 -21.12 -18.94
N GLY A 141 -6.14 -21.04 -20.26
CA GLY A 141 -7.20 -20.61 -21.17
C GLY A 141 -7.75 -19.22 -20.77
N LYS A 142 -9.01 -19.19 -20.39
CA LYS A 142 -9.73 -17.96 -20.03
C LYS A 142 -9.61 -17.55 -18.58
N LEU A 143 -9.00 -18.37 -17.74
CA LEU A 143 -8.88 -18.13 -16.30
C LEU A 143 -7.46 -17.74 -15.96
N THR A 144 -7.32 -16.64 -15.22
CA THR A 144 -6.09 -16.24 -14.56
C THR A 144 -6.37 -16.10 -13.07
N VAL A 145 -5.56 -16.76 -12.24
CA VAL A 145 -5.64 -16.62 -10.78
C VAL A 145 -4.25 -16.27 -10.27
N SER A 146 -4.19 -15.29 -9.40
CA SER A 146 -2.96 -14.95 -8.69
C SER A 146 -3.20 -14.77 -7.20
N ALA A 147 -2.20 -15.09 -6.42
CA ALA A 147 -2.19 -14.88 -4.98
C ALA A 147 -0.81 -14.43 -4.54
N ASN A 148 -0.77 -13.51 -3.59
CA ASN A 148 0.44 -13.22 -2.84
C ASN A 148 0.12 -13.12 -1.35
N TYR A 149 1.11 -13.44 -0.53
CA TYR A 149 1.05 -13.24 0.90
C TYR A 149 2.44 -12.95 1.44
N ASN A 150 2.54 -11.95 2.29
CA ASN A 150 3.78 -11.57 2.96
C ASN A 150 3.50 -11.40 4.45
N TYR A 151 4.38 -11.95 5.24
CA TYR A 151 4.37 -11.84 6.70
C TYR A 151 5.73 -11.36 7.16
N ASN A 152 5.77 -10.31 7.96
CA ASN A 152 6.98 -9.79 8.57
C ASN A 152 6.74 -9.67 10.07
N TYR A 153 7.55 -10.36 10.85
CA TYR A 153 7.61 -10.22 12.29
C TYR A 153 8.78 -9.31 12.66
N ASN A 154 8.51 -8.31 13.48
CA ASN A 154 9.49 -7.38 13.99
C ASN A 154 9.56 -7.47 15.53
N ASN A 155 10.77 -7.52 16.08
CA ASN A 155 11.06 -7.50 17.50
C ASN A 155 12.17 -6.48 17.72
N SER A 156 11.78 -5.21 17.79
CA SER A 156 12.72 -4.11 17.93
C SER A 156 13.55 -4.23 19.19
N PRO A 157 14.84 -3.91 19.15
CA PRO A 157 15.64 -3.75 20.34
C PRO A 157 14.99 -2.74 21.29
N ARG A 158 15.33 -2.82 22.59
CA ARG A 158 14.90 -1.82 23.54
C ARG A 158 15.52 -0.47 23.17
N SER A 159 14.69 0.54 23.01
CA SER A 159 15.12 1.92 22.80
C SER A 159 15.14 2.68 24.13
N TYR A 160 16.03 3.63 24.25
CA TYR A 160 16.17 4.50 25.42
C TYR A 160 16.05 5.95 24.95
N SER A 161 15.36 6.75 25.72
CA SER A 161 15.18 8.17 25.44
C SER A 161 15.34 8.96 26.74
N ASN A 162 16.19 9.97 26.72
CA ASN A 162 16.35 10.92 27.79
C ASN A 162 15.93 12.28 27.27
N SER A 163 15.07 12.96 28.01
CA SER A 163 14.65 14.31 27.69
C SER A 163 14.87 15.23 28.87
N TYR A 164 15.25 16.44 28.54
CA TYR A 164 15.45 17.52 29.48
C TYR A 164 14.68 18.74 28.99
N ARG A 165 13.91 19.36 29.87
CA ARG A 165 13.16 20.59 29.59
C ARG A 165 13.39 21.59 30.70
N GLU A 166 13.76 22.79 30.33
CA GLU A 166 13.84 23.94 31.21
C GLU A 166 12.60 24.83 31.01
N ASN A 167 11.96 25.20 32.12
CA ASN A 167 10.89 26.17 32.13
C ASN A 167 11.47 27.56 32.38
N TYR A 168 11.40 28.46 31.43
CA TYR A 168 11.99 29.80 31.53
C TYR A 168 11.19 30.76 32.43
N GLU A 169 9.87 30.55 32.50
CA GLU A 169 8.94 31.31 33.34
C GLU A 169 8.13 30.32 34.19
N PRO A 170 8.76 29.73 35.24
CA PRO A 170 8.05 28.77 36.08
C PRO A 170 7.01 29.48 36.94
N ASP A 171 5.79 28.96 36.96
CA ASP A 171 4.72 29.46 37.85
C ASP A 171 5.06 29.27 39.33
N LYS A 172 5.93 28.30 39.62
CA LYS A 172 6.43 27.96 40.94
C LYS A 172 7.97 27.77 40.92
N GLU A 173 8.67 28.29 41.89
CA GLU A 173 10.13 28.20 41.98
C GLU A 173 10.70 26.77 41.89
N ASN A 174 9.89 25.76 42.28
CA ASN A 174 10.32 24.36 42.33
C ASN A 174 10.02 23.61 41.02
N GLU A 175 9.48 24.26 39.96
CA GLU A 175 9.08 23.65 38.69
C GLU A 175 9.94 24.16 37.54
N LYS A 176 11.26 24.15 37.72
CA LYS A 176 12.19 24.71 36.72
C LYS A 176 12.72 23.68 35.72
N TYR A 177 13.09 22.50 36.16
CA TYR A 177 13.75 21.52 35.33
C TYR A 177 13.03 20.18 35.36
N LEU A 178 12.51 19.75 34.19
CA LEU A 178 11.92 18.44 34.04
C LEU A 178 12.90 17.50 33.36
N GLU A 179 13.25 16.43 34.04
CA GLU A 179 14.04 15.33 33.51
C GLU A 179 13.16 14.11 33.32
N SER A 180 13.26 13.47 32.16
CA SER A 180 12.51 12.25 31.88
C SER A 180 13.39 11.25 31.14
N GLU A 181 13.53 10.08 31.74
CA GLU A 181 14.17 8.93 31.14
C GLU A 181 13.13 7.88 30.84
N SER A 182 13.19 7.30 29.66
CA SER A 182 12.27 6.23 29.29
C SER A 182 12.96 5.14 28.51
N SER A 183 12.45 3.93 28.64
CA SER A 183 12.82 2.83 27.79
C SER A 183 11.58 2.19 27.18
N SER A 184 11.65 1.77 25.94
CA SER A 184 10.53 1.09 25.31
C SER A 184 10.99 -0.10 24.48
N LYS A 185 10.15 -1.15 24.44
CA LYS A 185 10.32 -2.32 23.61
C LYS A 185 9.03 -2.61 22.87
N SER A 186 9.13 -2.73 21.54
CA SER A 186 7.99 -3.07 20.68
C SER A 186 8.27 -4.35 19.93
N LYS A 187 7.22 -5.16 19.76
CA LYS A 187 7.21 -6.32 18.88
C LYS A 187 5.86 -6.43 18.21
N GLY A 188 5.89 -6.86 16.95
CA GLY A 188 4.65 -6.94 16.18
C GLY A 188 4.83 -7.69 14.90
N ASN A 189 3.78 -7.74 14.12
CA ASN A 189 3.83 -8.28 12.77
C ASN A 189 3.10 -7.35 11.80
N PHE A 190 3.56 -7.34 10.58
CA PHE A 190 2.88 -6.74 9.44
C PHE A 190 2.55 -7.83 8.44
N GLN A 191 1.32 -7.83 7.96
CA GLN A 191 0.81 -8.79 7.00
C GLN A 191 0.24 -8.06 5.79
N TYR A 192 0.47 -8.63 4.64
CA TYR A 192 -0.08 -8.16 3.38
C TYR A 192 -0.42 -9.38 2.53
N GLY A 193 -1.64 -9.43 2.00
CA GLY A 193 -2.08 -10.52 1.14
C GLY A 193 -3.06 -10.01 0.08
N ASN A 194 -3.01 -10.63 -1.11
CA ASN A 194 -3.92 -10.38 -2.21
C ASN A 194 -4.22 -11.67 -2.96
N LEU A 195 -5.49 -11.83 -3.33
CA LEU A 195 -5.98 -12.90 -4.20
C LEU A 195 -6.80 -12.26 -5.31
N GLU A 196 -6.51 -12.58 -6.55
CA GLU A 196 -7.27 -12.10 -7.70
C GLU A 196 -7.56 -13.24 -8.66
N ALA A 197 -8.77 -13.25 -9.21
CA ALA A 197 -9.19 -14.14 -10.28
C ALA A 197 -9.83 -13.33 -11.40
N SER A 198 -9.35 -13.50 -12.62
CA SER A 198 -9.89 -12.89 -13.83
C SER A 198 -10.35 -13.97 -14.79
N TYR A 199 -11.60 -13.87 -15.27
CA TYR A 199 -12.19 -14.81 -16.21
C TYR A 199 -12.67 -14.11 -17.49
N GLU A 200 -12.03 -14.46 -18.60
CA GLU A 200 -12.41 -13.99 -19.93
C GLU A 200 -13.62 -14.79 -20.43
N ILE A 201 -14.84 -14.32 -20.14
CA ILE A 201 -16.10 -14.98 -20.58
C ILE A 201 -16.04 -15.20 -22.09
N ASP A 202 -15.67 -14.15 -22.82
CA ASP A 202 -15.37 -14.16 -24.24
C ASP A 202 -14.42 -12.98 -24.58
N THR A 203 -14.16 -12.77 -25.88
CA THR A 203 -13.27 -11.71 -26.36
C THR A 203 -13.71 -10.28 -26.00
N LEU A 204 -14.97 -10.11 -25.57
CA LEU A 204 -15.60 -8.82 -25.27
C LEU A 204 -15.92 -8.63 -23.78
N ARG A 205 -15.93 -9.70 -22.98
CA ARG A 205 -16.40 -9.69 -21.60
C ARG A 205 -15.37 -10.25 -20.66
N LEU A 206 -15.04 -9.48 -19.62
CA LEU A 206 -14.11 -9.85 -18.55
C LEU A 206 -14.83 -9.73 -17.21
N LEU A 207 -14.65 -10.72 -16.37
CA LEU A 207 -15.03 -10.70 -14.96
C LEU A 207 -13.76 -10.77 -14.12
N THR A 208 -13.59 -9.84 -13.18
CA THR A 208 -12.48 -9.85 -12.23
C THR A 208 -13.03 -9.83 -10.82
N VAL A 209 -12.51 -10.68 -9.96
CA VAL A 209 -12.79 -10.73 -8.53
C VAL A 209 -11.47 -10.63 -7.81
N ALA A 210 -11.35 -9.70 -6.87
CA ALA A 210 -10.17 -9.59 -6.05
C ALA A 210 -10.51 -9.44 -4.57
N PHE A 211 -9.64 -9.96 -3.74
CA PHE A 211 -9.65 -9.83 -2.29
C PHE A 211 -8.27 -9.43 -1.83
N GLY A 212 -8.19 -8.42 -0.98
CA GLY A 212 -6.93 -7.94 -0.42
C GLY A 212 -7.04 -7.69 1.07
N MET A 213 -5.94 -7.88 1.74
CA MET A 213 -5.82 -7.52 3.15
C MET A 213 -4.40 -7.02 3.44
N TYR A 214 -4.29 -5.99 4.25
CA TYR A 214 -3.03 -5.59 4.85
C TYR A 214 -3.27 -5.03 6.23
N GLY A 215 -2.27 -5.14 7.10
CA GLY A 215 -2.41 -4.64 8.46
C GLY A 215 -1.29 -5.09 9.36
N SER A 216 -1.36 -4.60 10.59
CA SER A 216 -0.36 -4.81 11.61
C SER A 216 -1.03 -5.16 12.93
N SER A 217 -0.34 -5.95 13.74
CA SER A 217 -0.60 -6.02 15.16
C SER A 217 0.71 -5.91 15.94
N ASP A 218 0.68 -5.13 17.00
CA ASP A 218 1.85 -4.83 17.80
C ASP A 218 1.57 -4.89 19.29
N LYS A 219 2.65 -5.10 20.05
CA LYS A 219 2.68 -5.01 21.50
C LYS A 219 3.85 -4.13 21.88
N SER A 220 3.59 -3.17 22.75
CA SER A 220 4.60 -2.27 23.28
C SER A 220 4.62 -2.30 24.79
N ASN A 221 5.80 -2.27 25.36
CA ASN A 221 6.02 -2.08 26.78
C ASN A 221 6.98 -0.93 26.94
N SER A 222 6.63 0.03 27.78
CA SER A 222 7.54 1.14 28.10
C SER A 222 7.53 1.43 29.58
N ASP A 223 8.71 1.69 30.11
CA ASP A 223 8.95 2.15 31.47
C ASP A 223 9.62 3.52 31.41
N GLY A 224 9.29 4.39 32.34
CA GLY A 224 9.84 5.73 32.41
C GLY A 224 10.03 6.20 33.86
N ASN A 225 10.93 7.15 34.04
CA ASN A 225 11.15 7.88 35.26
C ASN A 225 11.10 9.38 34.96
N THR A 226 10.31 10.12 35.70
CA THR A 226 10.12 11.56 35.51
C THR A 226 10.38 12.27 36.83
N ILE A 227 11.19 13.30 36.80
CA ILE A 227 11.57 14.11 37.97
C ILE A 227 11.45 15.59 37.57
N MET A 228 10.76 16.35 38.42
CA MET A 228 10.70 17.81 38.33
C MET A 228 11.54 18.39 39.46
N HIS A 229 12.52 19.18 39.09
CA HIS A 229 13.41 19.86 40.02
C HIS A 229 13.14 21.37 40.11
N GLY A 230 13.47 21.92 41.27
CA GLY A 230 13.56 23.37 41.45
C GLY A 230 14.84 23.98 40.84
N ALA A 231 15.06 25.24 41.13
CA ALA A 231 16.16 26.02 40.55
C ALA A 231 17.58 25.52 40.95
N ASP A 232 17.72 24.95 42.14
CA ASP A 232 19.00 24.44 42.65
C ASP A 232 19.30 22.97 42.29
N ARG A 233 18.32 22.27 41.71
CA ARG A 233 18.37 20.83 41.33
C ARG A 233 18.66 19.87 42.49
N GLN A 234 18.74 20.33 43.72
CA GLN A 234 18.98 19.47 44.90
C GLN A 234 17.66 18.85 45.37
N ASP A 235 16.61 19.63 45.35
CA ASP A 235 15.28 19.20 45.71
C ASP A 235 14.43 18.88 44.50
N PHE A 236 13.45 18.01 44.65
CA PHE A 236 12.48 17.73 43.61
C PHE A 236 11.06 18.20 44.05
N ALA A 237 10.30 18.74 43.10
CA ALA A 237 8.90 19.07 43.33
C ALA A 237 8.02 17.82 43.33
N TYR A 238 8.29 16.95 42.39
CA TYR A 238 7.67 15.62 42.31
C TYR A 238 8.54 14.67 41.49
N ARG A 239 8.38 13.38 41.74
CA ARG A 239 8.86 12.32 40.87
C ARG A 239 7.87 11.16 40.81
N TYR A 240 7.89 10.46 39.69
CA TYR A 240 7.10 9.25 39.50
C TYR A 240 7.71 8.36 38.45
N ARG A 241 7.36 7.09 38.51
CA ARG A 241 7.63 6.11 37.47
C ARG A 241 6.37 5.79 36.68
N THR A 242 6.55 5.45 35.41
CA THR A 242 5.48 4.95 34.56
C THR A 242 5.81 3.53 34.10
N ASP A 243 4.80 2.67 34.08
CA ASP A 243 4.85 1.35 33.46
C ASP A 243 3.64 1.21 32.55
N ASN A 244 3.90 1.15 31.23
CA ASN A 244 2.87 1.18 30.23
C ASN A 244 2.95 -0.07 29.36
N HIS A 245 1.80 -0.72 29.16
CA HIS A 245 1.62 -1.87 28.31
C HIS A 245 0.55 -1.58 27.28
N GLY A 246 0.87 -1.81 26.01
CA GLY A 246 -0.07 -1.60 24.91
C GLY A 246 -0.11 -2.80 23.98
N LYS A 247 -1.32 -3.04 23.43
CA LYS A 247 -1.56 -3.94 22.31
C LYS A 247 -2.45 -3.21 21.31
N GLY A 248 -2.03 -3.20 20.05
CA GLY A 248 -2.80 -2.60 18.97
C GLY A 248 -2.90 -3.54 17.79
N SER A 249 -3.96 -3.37 17.03
CA SER A 249 -4.04 -3.93 15.69
C SER A 249 -4.87 -3.04 14.79
N TRP A 250 -4.47 -2.96 13.54
CA TRP A 250 -5.23 -2.33 12.50
C TRP A 250 -5.11 -3.15 11.21
N TYR A 251 -6.22 -3.31 10.51
CA TYR A 251 -6.27 -4.00 9.23
C TYR A 251 -7.10 -3.20 8.24
N SER A 252 -6.77 -3.36 6.96
CA SER A 252 -7.64 -2.98 5.85
C SER A 252 -7.94 -4.23 5.05
N ILE A 253 -9.20 -4.57 4.95
CA ILE A 253 -9.71 -5.75 4.24
C ILE A 253 -10.58 -5.23 3.12
N ASN A 254 -10.23 -5.56 1.88
CA ASN A 254 -10.96 -5.09 0.71
C ASN A 254 -11.33 -6.24 -0.22
N GLY A 255 -12.44 -6.06 -0.91
CA GLY A 255 -12.90 -6.95 -1.96
C GLY A 255 -13.49 -6.14 -3.10
N ASN A 256 -13.29 -6.59 -4.34
CA ASN A 256 -13.94 -6.02 -5.49
C ASN A 256 -14.38 -7.07 -6.49
N ILE A 257 -15.46 -6.74 -7.21
CA ILE A 257 -15.97 -7.48 -8.34
C ILE A 257 -16.17 -6.48 -9.46
N ASP A 258 -15.51 -6.71 -10.58
CA ASP A 258 -15.60 -5.86 -11.78
C ASP A 258 -16.06 -6.70 -12.96
N TYR A 259 -17.14 -6.24 -13.61
CA TYR A 259 -17.59 -6.79 -14.88
C TYR A 259 -17.42 -5.75 -15.97
N GLN A 260 -16.64 -6.09 -16.97
CA GLN A 260 -16.35 -5.23 -18.12
C GLN A 260 -16.88 -5.83 -19.40
N ARG A 261 -17.50 -5.00 -20.22
CA ARG A 261 -17.97 -5.37 -21.55
C ARG A 261 -17.55 -4.34 -22.59
N THR A 262 -16.83 -4.78 -23.62
CA THR A 262 -16.49 -3.99 -24.82
C THR A 262 -17.44 -4.24 -25.96
N SER A 263 -17.57 -3.29 -26.89
CA SER A 263 -18.43 -3.42 -28.06
C SER A 263 -17.73 -4.17 -29.21
N ARG A 264 -18.46 -5.01 -29.94
CA ARG A 264 -17.95 -5.67 -31.17
C ARG A 264 -17.57 -4.68 -32.27
N LYS A 265 -18.34 -3.58 -32.41
CA LYS A 265 -18.16 -2.62 -33.50
C LYS A 265 -17.02 -1.64 -33.23
N ASN A 266 -16.79 -1.33 -32.00
CA ASN A 266 -15.70 -0.43 -31.57
C ASN A 266 -15.18 -0.88 -30.23
N LYS A 267 -13.93 -1.34 -30.19
CA LYS A 267 -13.29 -1.86 -28.95
C LYS A 267 -13.02 -0.79 -27.90
N GLU A 268 -13.00 0.48 -28.28
CA GLU A 268 -12.87 1.61 -27.35
C GLU A 268 -14.18 1.90 -26.60
N ARG A 269 -15.32 1.43 -27.12
CA ARG A 269 -16.61 1.54 -26.45
C ARG A 269 -16.74 0.46 -25.38
N MET A 270 -16.85 0.88 -24.13
CA MET A 270 -16.79 -0.01 -22.97
C MET A 270 -17.78 0.40 -21.89
N ILE A 271 -18.37 -0.58 -21.21
CA ILE A 271 -19.10 -0.39 -19.96
C ILE A 271 -18.47 -1.26 -18.88
N THR A 272 -18.31 -0.69 -17.71
CA THR A 272 -17.80 -1.38 -16.51
C THR A 272 -18.78 -1.24 -15.37
N PHE A 273 -19.08 -2.34 -14.69
CA PHE A 273 -19.81 -2.39 -13.44
C PHE A 273 -18.85 -2.84 -12.36
N SER A 274 -18.72 -2.04 -11.30
CA SER A 274 -17.82 -2.31 -10.19
C SER A 274 -18.57 -2.31 -8.87
N TYR A 275 -18.30 -3.30 -8.04
CA TYR A 275 -18.67 -3.31 -6.64
C TYR A 275 -17.41 -3.47 -5.80
N LYS A 276 -17.22 -2.59 -4.82
CA LYS A 276 -16.08 -2.63 -3.89
C LYS A 276 -16.59 -2.60 -2.45
N ILE A 277 -15.96 -3.36 -1.61
CA ILE A 277 -16.12 -3.33 -0.16
C ILE A 277 -14.77 -3.12 0.49
N ASN A 278 -14.70 -2.24 1.49
CA ASN A 278 -13.53 -2.02 2.32
C ASN A 278 -13.95 -1.99 3.78
N SER A 279 -13.22 -2.70 4.64
CA SER A 279 -13.42 -2.72 6.09
C SER A 279 -12.10 -2.46 6.78
N GLN A 280 -12.10 -1.56 7.77
CA GLN A 280 -10.90 -1.13 8.49
C GLN A 280 -11.08 -1.33 10.00
N PRO A 281 -11.04 -2.59 10.49
CA PRO A 281 -11.08 -2.86 11.92
C PRO A 281 -9.78 -2.40 12.58
N GLN A 282 -9.93 -1.74 13.72
CA GLN A 282 -8.85 -1.30 14.58
C GLN A 282 -9.16 -1.63 16.03
N THR A 283 -8.15 -2.10 16.75
CA THR A 283 -8.24 -2.33 18.19
C THR A 283 -7.07 -1.66 18.89
N ASN A 284 -7.34 -1.15 20.07
CA ASN A 284 -6.32 -0.62 20.97
C ASN A 284 -6.68 -1.03 22.40
N ASP A 285 -5.72 -1.62 23.12
CA ASP A 285 -5.83 -2.02 24.50
C ASP A 285 -4.54 -1.57 25.20
N SER A 286 -4.64 -0.62 26.12
CA SER A 286 -3.48 -0.04 26.80
C SER A 286 -3.73 0.19 28.28
N TYR A 287 -2.70 -0.13 29.06
CA TYR A 287 -2.63 0.10 30.48
C TYR A 287 -1.53 1.11 30.77
N ASN A 288 -1.85 2.16 31.50
CA ASN A 288 -0.90 3.14 31.97
C ASN A 288 -0.91 3.12 33.50
N THR A 289 0.23 2.84 34.07
CA THR A 289 0.40 2.70 35.50
C THR A 289 1.44 3.69 36.01
N TYR A 290 1.08 4.44 37.02
CA TYR A 290 1.97 5.36 37.72
C TYR A 290 2.40 4.72 39.04
N LEU A 291 3.68 4.70 39.28
CA LEU A 291 4.34 4.05 40.41
C LEU A 291 5.28 5.05 41.11
N ASP A 292 5.57 4.79 42.37
CA ASP A 292 6.55 5.51 43.15
C ASP A 292 6.35 7.04 43.07
N ILE A 293 5.08 7.47 43.19
CA ILE A 293 4.74 8.89 43.14
C ILE A 293 5.16 9.52 44.49
N GLU A 294 6.12 10.41 44.41
CA GLU A 294 6.62 11.15 45.55
C GLU A 294 6.43 12.64 45.31
N PRO A 295 5.58 13.30 46.08
CA PRO A 295 5.54 14.75 46.16
C PRO A 295 6.65 15.24 47.10
N ASP A 296 7.03 16.50 46.94
CA ASP A 296 7.66 17.25 48.03
C ASP A 296 6.69 17.25 49.23
N GLU A 297 7.20 16.93 50.43
CA GLU A 297 6.40 16.76 51.66
C GLU A 297 5.44 17.91 51.96
N ASN A 298 5.70 19.10 51.39
CA ASN A 298 4.87 20.29 51.53
C ASN A 298 3.83 20.49 50.39
N LYS A 299 3.69 19.58 49.39
CA LYS A 299 2.96 19.86 48.15
C LYS A 299 2.08 18.72 47.63
N LEU A 300 1.30 18.09 48.52
CA LEU A 300 0.29 17.09 48.17
C LEU A 300 -0.72 17.53 47.09
N ASP A 301 -0.89 18.85 46.87
CA ASP A 301 -1.79 19.38 45.86
C ASP A 301 -1.28 19.23 44.44
N ILE A 302 0.04 19.11 44.20
CA ILE A 302 0.63 18.91 42.87
C ILE A 302 0.17 17.56 42.28
N ILE A 303 0.07 16.49 43.06
CA ILE A 303 -0.38 15.18 42.57
C ILE A 303 -1.84 15.24 42.09
N LYS A 304 -2.67 16.03 42.77
CA LYS A 304 -4.08 16.25 42.36
C LYS A 304 -4.14 17.03 41.06
N GLU A 305 -3.29 18.05 40.92
CA GLU A 305 -3.19 18.89 39.72
C GLU A 305 -2.69 18.09 38.49
N LEU A 306 -1.70 17.22 38.66
CA LEU A 306 -1.16 16.36 37.61
C LEU A 306 -2.09 15.21 37.21
N SER A 307 -3.13 14.92 38.00
CA SER A 307 -4.08 13.82 37.71
C SER A 307 -3.43 12.47 37.43
N LEU A 308 -2.35 12.11 38.13
CA LEU A 308 -1.59 10.86 37.97
C LEU A 308 -2.42 9.67 38.46
N LYS A 309 -3.30 9.15 37.59
CA LYS A 309 -4.16 8.01 37.86
C LYS A 309 -3.89 6.88 36.89
N ASN A 310 -3.81 5.68 37.41
CA ASN A 310 -3.78 4.49 36.56
C ASN A 310 -5.05 4.42 35.72
N PHE A 311 -4.91 4.13 34.45
CA PHE A 311 -6.05 3.95 33.57
C PHE A 311 -5.83 2.82 32.57
N HIS A 312 -6.93 2.23 32.18
CA HIS A 312 -7.02 1.24 31.12
C HIS A 312 -7.89 1.81 29.99
N SER A 313 -7.40 1.74 28.77
CA SER A 313 -8.13 2.14 27.58
C SER A 313 -8.29 0.93 26.67
N ASP A 314 -9.53 0.52 26.43
CA ASP A 314 -9.91 -0.53 25.47
C ASP A 314 -10.82 0.11 24.41
N GLY A 315 -10.37 0.10 23.17
CA GLY A 315 -11.06 0.70 22.03
C GLY A 315 -11.14 -0.27 20.85
N LYS A 316 -12.32 -0.34 20.26
CA LYS A 316 -12.56 -1.08 19.01
C LYS A 316 -13.32 -0.19 18.08
N THR A 317 -12.81 -0.02 16.86
CA THR A 317 -13.46 0.73 15.80
C THR A 317 -13.45 -0.05 14.51
N ASN A 318 -14.45 0.16 13.68
CA ASN A 318 -14.46 -0.36 12.32
C ASN A 318 -15.14 0.63 11.39
N THR A 319 -14.45 1.02 10.34
CA THR A 319 -15.03 1.77 9.22
C THR A 319 -15.27 0.82 8.06
N MET A 320 -16.51 0.73 7.61
CA MET A 320 -16.91 -0.09 6.46
C MET A 320 -17.43 0.81 5.35
N GLU A 321 -16.88 0.67 4.17
CA GLU A 321 -17.30 1.37 2.96
C GLU A 321 -17.70 0.37 1.87
N GLN A 322 -18.85 0.61 1.25
CA GLN A 322 -19.31 -0.12 0.07
C GLN A 322 -19.49 0.87 -1.07
N THR A 323 -18.97 0.54 -2.24
CA THR A 323 -19.02 1.38 -3.42
C THR A 323 -19.62 0.60 -4.58
N PHE A 324 -20.66 1.17 -5.20
CA PHE A 324 -21.22 0.73 -6.47
C PHE A 324 -20.88 1.78 -7.51
N GLN A 325 -20.31 1.34 -8.63
CA GLN A 325 -19.89 2.23 -9.71
C GLN A 325 -20.24 1.64 -11.06
N VAL A 326 -20.67 2.51 -11.97
CA VAL A 326 -20.90 2.19 -13.38
C VAL A 326 -20.18 3.24 -14.20
N ASP A 327 -19.32 2.80 -15.11
CA ASP A 327 -18.57 3.66 -16.01
C ASP A 327 -18.89 3.27 -17.46
N TYR A 328 -19.04 4.27 -18.30
CA TYR A 328 -19.26 4.11 -19.73
C TYR A 328 -18.33 5.01 -20.52
N THR A 329 -17.55 4.38 -21.42
CA THR A 329 -16.64 5.06 -22.34
C THR A 329 -17.12 4.84 -23.76
N THR A 330 -17.17 5.89 -24.56
CA THR A 330 -17.54 5.79 -25.99
C THR A 330 -16.82 6.84 -26.82
N PRO A 331 -16.16 6.45 -27.93
CA PRO A 331 -15.62 7.40 -28.89
C PRO A 331 -16.74 8.03 -29.71
N ILE A 332 -16.58 9.32 -30.01
CA ILE A 332 -17.42 10.10 -30.89
C ILE A 332 -16.57 10.59 -32.06
N GLY A 333 -16.85 10.06 -33.25
CA GLY A 333 -15.99 10.34 -34.41
C GLY A 333 -14.61 9.71 -34.28
N LYS A 334 -13.58 10.41 -34.77
CA LYS A 334 -12.17 9.94 -34.75
C LYS A 334 -11.29 10.65 -33.72
N LEU A 335 -11.81 11.73 -33.11
CA LEU A 335 -10.98 12.65 -32.33
C LEU A 335 -11.46 12.82 -30.88
N HIS A 336 -12.65 12.35 -30.53
CA HIS A 336 -13.23 12.59 -29.22
C HIS A 336 -13.67 11.29 -28.56
N THR A 337 -13.39 11.15 -27.26
CA THR A 337 -13.92 10.10 -26.40
C THR A 337 -14.72 10.73 -25.27
N ILE A 338 -15.94 10.25 -25.06
CA ILE A 338 -16.75 10.62 -23.90
C ILE A 338 -16.65 9.52 -22.87
N GLU A 339 -16.32 9.91 -21.65
CA GLU A 339 -16.35 9.08 -20.45
C GLU A 339 -17.39 9.64 -19.50
N THR A 340 -18.27 8.79 -19.02
CA THR A 340 -19.31 9.14 -18.04
C THR A 340 -19.53 8.00 -17.08
N GLY A 341 -19.95 8.31 -15.87
CA GLY A 341 -20.18 7.29 -14.86
C GLY A 341 -21.03 7.79 -13.71
N ALA A 342 -21.47 6.85 -12.91
CA ALA A 342 -22.16 7.11 -11.64
C ALA A 342 -21.54 6.26 -10.55
N LYS A 343 -21.38 6.86 -9.36
CA LYS A 343 -20.79 6.21 -8.19
C LYS A 343 -21.68 6.46 -6.97
N TYR A 344 -22.01 5.39 -6.27
CA TYR A 344 -22.73 5.44 -4.99
C TYR A 344 -21.86 4.84 -3.90
N ILE A 345 -21.69 5.56 -2.80
CA ILE A 345 -20.86 5.15 -1.66
C ILE A 345 -21.72 5.11 -0.41
N PHE A 346 -21.70 3.97 0.27
CA PHE A 346 -22.28 3.77 1.59
C PHE A 346 -21.17 3.56 2.61
N ARG A 347 -21.17 4.37 3.70
CA ARG A 347 -20.20 4.26 4.80
C ARG A 347 -20.90 4.00 6.12
N ARG A 348 -20.31 3.15 6.93
CA ARG A 348 -20.71 2.87 8.30
C ARG A 348 -19.47 2.90 9.20
N ASN A 349 -19.56 3.64 10.29
CA ASN A 349 -18.57 3.68 11.35
C ASN A 349 -19.19 3.08 12.61
N SER A 350 -18.43 2.26 13.33
CA SER A 350 -18.84 1.59 14.58
C SER A 350 -17.68 1.58 15.57
#